data_44c31d69924dd995f8c3cd1fe4aab865
#
_entry.id   44c31d69924dd995f8c3cd1fe4aab865
#
_cell.length_a   1.000
_cell.length_b   1.000
_cell.length_c   1.000
_cell.angle_alpha   90.00
_cell.angle_beta   90.00
_cell.angle_gamma   90.00
#
_symmetry.space_group_name_H-M   'P 1'
#
loop_
_entity.id
_entity.type
_entity.pdbx_description
1 polymer ?
#
loop_
_entity_poly.entity_id
_entity_poly.type
_entity_poly.pdbx_seq_one_letter_code
_entity_poly.pdbx_strand_id
1 'polypeptide(L)'
;GVRLVGSEMCIRDRLNSNSDKDFWKITATKKGYIKLSFGHDYIDDYHGWNVYVYQYVNGEYKELSSQTISLKDNKLIQLKGISAQSGGIYYVTITNYNWNAVGVNYTLKAAYSIGKPYNLRGTISKRKITLKWDRGNAVNGYEVYCKVGNGKYKKIANTLTNSYTYKKLSKKKTCYFKVRSYVINNGVKEYSGFTAVVKARA
;
A
#
# COMPACT_ATOMS: atom_id res chain seq x y z
N GLY A 1 -4.35 17.66 -15.81
CA GLY A 1 -4.51 16.44 -15.02
C GLY A 1 -3.53 15.35 -15.48
N VAL A 2 -2.81 14.79 -14.56
CA VAL A 2 -1.79 13.75 -14.84
C VAL A 2 -2.43 12.36 -14.70
N ARG A 3 -2.19 11.50 -15.67
CA ARG A 3 -2.63 10.10 -15.66
C ARG A 3 -1.50 9.24 -15.12
N LEU A 4 -1.78 8.37 -14.15
CA LEU A 4 -0.84 7.32 -13.76
C LEU A 4 -0.72 6.33 -14.93
N VAL A 5 0.33 6.49 -15.73
CA VAL A 5 0.68 5.59 -16.82
C VAL A 5 1.91 4.82 -16.37
N GLY A 6 1.77 3.50 -16.21
CA GLY A 6 2.86 2.66 -15.69
C GLY A 6 2.78 2.44 -14.17
N SER A 7 3.93 2.18 -13.53
CA SER A 7 4.03 1.85 -12.11
C SER A 7 4.24 3.06 -11.19
N GLU A 8 4.62 4.21 -11.73
CA GLU A 8 4.98 5.42 -10.95
C GLU A 8 4.58 6.71 -11.64
N MET A 9 4.24 7.72 -10.83
CA MET A 9 4.07 9.13 -11.20
C MET A 9 4.88 9.97 -10.21
N CYS A 10 5.60 10.96 -10.72
CA CYS A 10 6.30 11.94 -9.91
C CYS A 10 5.99 13.34 -10.47
N ILE A 11 5.51 14.22 -9.60
CA ILE A 11 5.18 15.61 -9.93
C ILE A 11 6.00 16.49 -9.02
N ARG A 12 6.62 17.52 -9.58
CA ARG A 12 7.24 18.61 -8.82
C ARG A 12 6.52 19.91 -9.20
N ASP A 13 6.01 20.60 -8.18
CA ASP A 13 5.25 21.83 -8.36
C ASP A 13 5.39 22.74 -7.14
N ARG A 14 4.69 23.87 -7.14
CA ARG A 14 4.61 24.83 -6.06
C ARG A 14 3.29 25.62 -6.12
N LEU A 15 2.78 26.02 -4.98
CA LEU A 15 1.67 26.95 -4.90
C LEU A 15 2.15 28.36 -5.23
N ASN A 16 1.41 29.09 -6.08
CA ASN A 16 1.79 30.43 -6.55
C ASN A 16 1.14 31.56 -5.73
N SER A 17 0.14 31.26 -4.94
CA SER A 17 -0.53 32.20 -4.03
C SER A 17 -1.16 31.46 -2.83
N ASN A 18 -1.62 32.22 -1.84
CA ASN A 18 -2.30 31.66 -0.65
C ASN A 18 -3.64 30.99 -0.99
N SER A 19 -4.30 31.41 -2.05
CA SER A 19 -5.57 30.85 -2.53
C SER A 19 -5.38 29.76 -3.57
N ASP A 20 -4.13 29.51 -3.98
CA ASP A 20 -3.82 28.50 -4.98
C ASP A 20 -4.09 27.09 -4.47
N LYS A 21 -4.59 26.27 -5.37
CA LYS A 21 -4.95 24.87 -5.10
C LYS A 21 -4.53 24.00 -6.26
N ASP A 22 -3.63 23.10 -6.02
CA ASP A 22 -3.24 22.10 -7.02
C ASP A 22 -4.15 20.87 -6.95
N PHE A 23 -4.58 20.42 -8.13
CA PHE A 23 -5.42 19.25 -8.29
C PHE A 23 -4.73 18.22 -9.17
N TRP A 24 -4.39 17.09 -8.62
CA TRP A 24 -3.72 15.99 -9.32
C TRP A 24 -4.67 14.83 -9.50
N LYS A 25 -5.07 14.58 -10.75
CA LYS A 25 -5.94 13.45 -11.11
C LYS A 25 -5.12 12.19 -11.31
N ILE A 26 -5.49 11.13 -10.60
CA ILE A 26 -4.93 9.79 -10.74
C ILE A 26 -6.01 8.88 -11.30
N THR A 27 -5.81 8.32 -12.49
CA THR A 27 -6.67 7.27 -13.04
C THR A 27 -5.98 5.92 -12.84
N ALA A 28 -6.57 5.06 -12.03
CA ALA A 28 -6.04 3.74 -11.79
C ALA A 28 -6.32 2.83 -12.99
N THR A 29 -5.29 2.39 -13.68
CA THR A 29 -5.41 1.49 -14.84
C THR A 29 -5.67 0.04 -14.45
N LYS A 30 -5.45 -0.31 -13.17
CA LYS A 30 -5.63 -1.64 -12.63
C LYS A 30 -5.94 -1.62 -11.13
N LYS A 31 -6.51 -2.73 -10.64
CA LYS A 31 -6.75 -2.93 -9.21
C LYS A 31 -5.43 -3.09 -8.46
N GLY A 32 -5.31 -2.45 -7.30
CA GLY A 32 -4.17 -2.59 -6.40
C GLY A 32 -4.09 -1.47 -5.37
N TYR A 33 -2.89 -1.22 -4.87
CA TYR A 33 -2.62 -0.19 -3.88
C TYR A 33 -1.68 0.86 -4.45
N ILE A 34 -2.13 2.12 -4.49
CA ILE A 34 -1.31 3.25 -4.89
C ILE A 34 -0.71 3.85 -3.62
N LYS A 35 0.60 3.75 -3.48
CA LYS A 35 1.36 4.44 -2.45
C LYS A 35 1.50 5.89 -2.84
N LEU A 36 1.20 6.79 -1.91
CA LEU A 36 1.41 8.21 -2.08
C LEU A 36 2.52 8.67 -1.15
N SER A 37 3.40 9.51 -1.64
CA SER A 37 4.40 10.21 -0.81
C SER A 37 4.53 11.66 -1.24
N PHE A 38 4.74 12.51 -0.24
CA PHE A 38 4.93 13.94 -0.41
C PHE A 38 6.35 14.29 0.03
N GLY A 39 7.05 15.06 -0.78
CA GLY A 39 8.40 15.53 -0.48
C GLY A 39 8.51 17.04 -0.60
N HIS A 40 9.43 17.66 0.11
CA HIS A 40 9.78 19.05 0.00
C HIS A 40 11.28 19.26 0.30
N ASP A 41 11.81 20.37 -0.16
CA ASP A 41 13.26 20.64 -0.07
C ASP A 41 13.62 21.62 1.06
N TYR A 42 12.62 22.23 1.72
CA TYR A 42 12.81 23.30 2.69
C TYR A 42 12.48 22.85 4.11
N ILE A 43 13.09 23.44 5.10
CA ILE A 43 12.82 23.21 6.53
C ILE A 43 12.56 24.55 7.19
N ASP A 44 11.33 24.72 7.73
CA ASP A 44 10.90 25.88 8.50
C ASP A 44 9.90 25.44 9.58
N ASP A 45 9.76 26.21 10.64
CA ASP A 45 8.97 25.80 11.81
C ASP A 45 7.47 26.08 11.71
N TYR A 46 7.00 26.89 10.76
CA TYR A 46 5.64 27.47 10.81
C TYR A 46 4.76 27.24 9.57
N HIS A 47 5.25 26.62 8.55
CA HIS A 47 4.60 26.59 7.23
C HIS A 47 4.35 25.17 6.75
N GLY A 48 3.45 25.02 5.79
CA GLY A 48 3.18 23.70 5.26
C GLY A 48 2.02 23.65 4.27
N TRP A 49 1.59 22.44 4.03
CA TRP A 49 0.51 22.12 3.10
C TRP A 49 -0.57 21.29 3.78
N ASN A 50 -1.82 21.48 3.35
CA ASN A 50 -2.85 20.48 3.52
C ASN A 50 -2.95 19.64 2.27
N VAL A 51 -2.86 18.33 2.43
CA VAL A 51 -2.99 17.36 1.35
C VAL A 51 -4.25 16.53 1.58
N TYR A 52 -5.18 16.58 0.63
CA TYR A 52 -6.41 15.82 0.65
C TYR A 52 -6.40 14.79 -0.45
N VAL A 53 -6.96 13.62 -0.18
CA VAL A 53 -7.12 12.55 -1.17
C VAL A 53 -8.60 12.24 -1.30
N TYR A 54 -9.12 12.31 -2.53
CA TYR A 54 -10.51 12.03 -2.86
C TYR A 54 -10.64 10.89 -3.83
N GLN A 55 -11.74 10.17 -3.74
CA GLN A 55 -12.26 9.32 -4.81
C GLN A 55 -13.40 10.04 -5.51
N TYR A 56 -13.40 10.06 -6.85
CA TYR A 56 -14.52 10.54 -7.63
C TYR A 56 -15.40 9.37 -8.04
N VAL A 57 -16.65 9.38 -7.57
CA VAL A 57 -17.61 8.29 -7.81
C VAL A 57 -19.02 8.89 -7.91
N ASN A 58 -19.78 8.46 -8.93
CA ASN A 58 -21.18 8.90 -9.17
C ASN A 58 -21.37 10.44 -9.20
N GLY A 59 -20.42 11.17 -9.76
CA GLY A 59 -20.49 12.64 -9.83
C GLY A 59 -19.99 13.39 -8.60
N GLU A 60 -19.58 12.69 -7.54
CA GLU A 60 -19.23 13.29 -6.25
C GLU A 60 -17.77 12.99 -5.85
N TYR A 61 -17.20 13.92 -5.06
CA TYR A 61 -15.88 13.76 -4.44
C TYR A 61 -16.04 13.22 -3.02
N LYS A 62 -15.60 11.99 -2.81
CA LYS A 62 -15.56 11.35 -1.49
C LYS A 62 -14.15 11.45 -0.91
N GLU A 63 -14.01 12.16 0.21
CA GLU A 63 -12.72 12.21 0.90
C GLU A 63 -12.31 10.83 1.43
N LEU A 64 -11.07 10.43 1.12
CA LEU A 64 -10.44 9.20 1.62
C LEU A 64 -9.49 9.49 2.78
N SER A 65 -8.83 10.64 2.74
CA SER A 65 -7.93 11.10 3.80
C SER A 65 -7.56 12.56 3.61
N SER A 66 -7.20 13.19 4.73
CA SER A 66 -6.55 14.50 4.79
C SER A 66 -5.33 14.43 5.72
N GLN A 67 -4.33 15.23 5.43
CA GLN A 67 -3.12 15.34 6.25
C GLN A 67 -2.53 16.74 6.10
N THR A 68 -2.21 17.36 7.23
CA THR A 68 -1.39 18.57 7.26
C THR A 68 0.08 18.16 7.31
N ILE A 69 0.90 18.79 6.48
CA ILE A 69 2.34 18.56 6.36
C ILE A 69 3.02 19.86 6.76
N SER A 70 3.83 19.82 7.80
CA SER A 70 4.67 20.93 8.20
C SER A 70 5.99 20.90 7.45
N LEU A 71 6.57 22.07 7.16
CA LEU A 71 7.94 22.18 6.64
C LEU A 71 9.00 21.67 7.63
N LYS A 72 8.62 21.52 8.90
CA LYS A 72 9.42 20.86 9.95
C LYS A 72 9.52 19.35 9.79
N ASP A 73 8.55 18.76 9.09
CA ASP A 73 8.52 17.31 8.89
C ASP A 73 9.67 16.82 8.00
N ASN A 74 9.88 15.51 7.99
CA ASN A 74 10.90 14.90 7.13
C ASN A 74 10.68 15.27 5.66
N LYS A 75 11.77 15.39 4.92
CA LYS A 75 11.78 15.71 3.48
C LYS A 75 10.96 14.75 2.61
N LEU A 76 10.62 13.57 3.10
CA LEU A 76 9.76 12.59 2.42
C LEU A 76 8.77 11.99 3.41
N ILE A 77 7.50 12.26 3.19
CA ILE A 77 6.40 11.85 4.05
C ILE A 77 5.54 10.81 3.31
N GLN A 78 5.22 9.71 3.98
CA GLN A 78 4.27 8.74 3.44
C GLN A 78 2.85 9.18 3.77
N LEU A 79 2.07 9.44 2.72
CA LEU A 79 0.64 9.71 2.84
C LEU A 79 -0.15 8.41 2.94
N LYS A 80 -1.39 8.50 3.39
CA LYS A 80 -2.33 7.38 3.30
C LYS A 80 -2.56 7.04 1.83
N GLY A 81 -2.18 5.83 1.44
CA GLY A 81 -2.33 5.38 0.06
C GLY A 81 -3.77 5.00 -0.30
N ILE A 82 -3.99 4.74 -1.56
CA ILE A 82 -5.31 4.49 -2.17
C ILE A 82 -5.50 3.00 -2.45
N SER A 83 -6.59 2.42 -1.96
CA SER A 83 -7.06 1.10 -2.41
C SER A 83 -7.79 1.25 -3.75
N ALA A 84 -7.06 1.12 -4.85
CA ALA A 84 -7.53 1.44 -6.18
C ALA A 84 -8.29 0.28 -6.83
N GLN A 85 -9.36 0.61 -7.56
CA GLN A 85 -10.05 -0.27 -8.49
C GLN A 85 -9.65 0.10 -9.93
N SER A 86 -9.68 -0.86 -10.84
CA SER A 86 -9.43 -0.60 -12.27
C SER A 86 -10.47 0.40 -12.81
N GLY A 87 -10.01 1.44 -13.50
CA GLY A 87 -10.84 2.54 -13.99
C GLY A 87 -11.19 3.59 -12.93
N GLY A 88 -10.84 3.38 -11.65
CA GLY A 88 -11.11 4.33 -10.57
C GLY A 88 -10.40 5.67 -10.76
N ILE A 89 -11.11 6.75 -10.47
CA ILE A 89 -10.61 8.13 -10.55
C ILE A 89 -10.41 8.67 -9.14
N TYR A 90 -9.23 9.19 -8.90
CA TYR A 90 -8.82 9.76 -7.62
C TYR A 90 -8.20 11.13 -7.84
N TYR A 91 -8.31 11.99 -6.83
CA TYR A 91 -7.69 13.30 -6.84
C TYR A 91 -6.86 13.49 -5.59
N VAL A 92 -5.70 14.08 -5.75
CA VAL A 92 -4.91 14.64 -4.65
C VAL A 92 -4.95 16.14 -4.78
N THR A 93 -5.42 16.82 -3.75
CA THR A 93 -5.48 18.29 -3.70
C THR A 93 -4.47 18.77 -2.70
N ILE A 94 -3.69 19.77 -3.09
CA ILE A 94 -2.66 20.39 -2.27
C ILE A 94 -3.02 21.86 -2.11
N THR A 95 -3.13 22.31 -0.87
CA THR A 95 -3.44 23.70 -0.53
C THR A 95 -2.44 24.23 0.49
N ASN A 96 -2.33 25.54 0.57
CA ASN A 96 -1.50 26.18 1.58
C ASN A 96 -2.08 25.99 3.00
N TYR A 97 -1.19 25.76 3.97
CA TYR A 97 -1.51 25.80 5.39
C TYR A 97 -0.68 26.91 6.06
N ASN A 98 -1.37 27.86 6.74
CA ASN A 98 -0.75 28.98 7.44
C ASN A 98 0.13 29.93 6.58
N TRP A 99 -0.28 30.21 5.33
CA TRP A 99 0.14 31.35 4.50
C TRP A 99 1.51 31.30 3.83
N ASN A 100 2.42 30.38 4.13
CA ASN A 100 3.82 30.51 3.70
C ASN A 100 4.44 29.32 2.93
N ALA A 101 3.64 28.34 2.48
CA ALA A 101 4.14 27.33 1.53
C ALA A 101 4.15 27.86 0.06
N VAL A 102 3.78 29.13 -0.14
CA VAL A 102 3.80 29.79 -1.44
C VAL A 102 5.24 29.91 -1.94
N GLY A 103 5.48 29.48 -3.18
CA GLY A 103 6.79 29.48 -3.79
C GLY A 103 7.71 28.34 -3.36
N VAL A 104 7.33 27.54 -2.37
CA VAL A 104 8.13 26.38 -1.94
C VAL A 104 7.79 25.18 -2.80
N ASN A 105 8.82 24.56 -3.39
CA ASN A 105 8.66 23.36 -4.20
C ASN A 105 8.27 22.16 -3.35
N TYR A 106 7.29 21.42 -3.83
CA TYR A 106 6.94 20.12 -3.32
C TYR A 106 7.05 19.04 -4.41
N THR A 107 7.10 17.81 -4.00
CA THR A 107 7.07 16.64 -4.89
C THR A 107 5.98 15.69 -4.43
N LEU A 108 5.03 15.39 -5.31
CA LEU A 108 4.03 14.33 -5.10
C LEU A 108 4.42 13.10 -5.91
N LYS A 109 4.57 11.95 -5.24
CA LYS A 109 4.82 10.67 -5.89
C LYS A 109 3.63 9.72 -5.65
N ALA A 110 3.21 9.06 -6.72
CA ALA A 110 2.24 7.98 -6.66
C ALA A 110 2.84 6.72 -7.32
N ALA A 111 2.92 5.63 -6.58
CA ALA A 111 3.49 4.38 -7.05
C ALA A 111 2.50 3.22 -6.86
N TYR A 112 2.23 2.47 -7.93
CA TYR A 112 1.40 1.28 -7.87
C TYR A 112 2.12 0.14 -7.15
N SER A 113 1.39 -0.56 -6.30
CA SER A 113 1.88 -1.76 -5.64
C SER A 113 0.73 -2.75 -5.38
N ILE A 114 1.08 -3.99 -5.08
CA ILE A 114 0.13 -4.97 -4.55
C ILE A 114 0.30 -5.01 -3.04
N GLY A 115 -0.81 -4.81 -2.32
CA GLY A 115 -0.78 -4.79 -0.85
C GLY A 115 -0.17 -6.08 -0.29
N LYS A 116 1.02 -5.98 0.30
CA LYS A 116 1.73 -7.11 0.90
C LYS A 116 1.07 -7.50 2.23
N PRO A 117 0.81 -8.79 2.51
CA PRO A 117 0.40 -9.23 3.84
C PRO A 117 1.57 -9.07 4.83
N TYR A 118 1.25 -8.82 6.10
CA TYR A 118 2.26 -8.58 7.14
C TYR A 118 1.85 -9.25 8.46
N ASN A 119 2.72 -9.22 9.47
CA ASN A 119 2.50 -9.82 10.78
C ASN A 119 2.04 -11.30 10.69
N LEU A 120 2.70 -12.10 9.84
CA LEU A 120 2.43 -13.54 9.81
C LEU A 120 2.80 -14.14 11.15
N ARG A 121 1.85 -14.81 11.78
CA ARG A 121 1.98 -15.51 13.07
C ARG A 121 1.35 -16.88 13.01
N GLY A 122 1.82 -17.80 13.84
CA GLY A 122 1.33 -19.17 13.88
C GLY A 122 1.08 -19.66 15.30
N THR A 123 -0.08 -20.29 15.52
CA THR A 123 -0.41 -20.98 16.76
C THR A 123 -0.41 -22.48 16.54
N ILE A 124 0.41 -23.20 17.31
CA ILE A 124 0.57 -24.66 17.20
C ILE A 124 -0.39 -25.32 18.20
N SER A 125 -1.11 -26.32 17.72
CA SER A 125 -1.92 -27.21 18.56
C SER A 125 -1.80 -28.63 18.02
N LYS A 126 -1.26 -29.55 18.83
CA LYS A 126 -0.95 -30.93 18.44
C LYS A 126 -0.03 -30.92 17.19
N ARG A 127 -0.46 -31.56 16.09
CA ARG A 127 0.30 -31.62 14.83
C ARG A 127 -0.19 -30.63 13.77
N LYS A 128 -0.82 -29.56 14.21
CA LYS A 128 -1.40 -28.51 13.35
C LYS A 128 -0.80 -27.15 13.70
N ILE A 129 -0.69 -26.27 12.71
CA ILE A 129 -0.43 -24.85 12.93
C ILE A 129 -1.52 -24.04 12.23
N THR A 130 -2.14 -23.14 12.97
CA THR A 130 -3.02 -22.12 12.40
C THR A 130 -2.21 -20.86 12.17
N LEU A 131 -2.03 -20.53 10.90
CA LEU A 131 -1.39 -19.30 10.43
C LEU A 131 -2.44 -18.19 10.35
N LYS A 132 -2.08 -17.01 10.84
CA LYS A 132 -2.86 -15.77 10.67
C LYS A 132 -1.92 -14.65 10.25
N TRP A 133 -2.42 -13.74 9.44
CA TRP A 133 -1.67 -12.55 8.99
C TRP A 133 -2.59 -11.35 8.87
N ASP A 134 -2.01 -10.16 8.83
CA ASP A 134 -2.76 -8.96 8.60
C ASP A 134 -2.87 -8.71 7.09
N ARG A 135 -4.00 -8.15 6.67
CA ARG A 135 -4.37 -8.06 5.25
C ARG A 135 -3.53 -7.02 4.53
N GLY A 136 -3.08 -7.34 3.33
CA GLY A 136 -2.68 -6.34 2.35
C GLY A 136 -3.90 -5.61 1.79
N ASN A 137 -3.73 -4.34 1.41
CA ASN A 137 -4.82 -3.53 0.85
C ASN A 137 -5.14 -3.93 -0.60
N ALA A 138 -6.43 -3.87 -0.97
CA ALA A 138 -6.94 -4.05 -2.33
C ALA A 138 -6.53 -5.37 -3.02
N VAL A 139 -6.41 -6.46 -2.26
CA VAL A 139 -6.04 -7.78 -2.79
C VAL A 139 -7.24 -8.66 -3.11
N ASN A 140 -7.06 -9.63 -3.99
CA ASN A 140 -8.08 -10.65 -4.29
C ASN A 140 -7.96 -11.88 -3.39
N GLY A 141 -6.74 -12.19 -2.90
CA GLY A 141 -6.50 -13.35 -2.06
C GLY A 141 -5.03 -13.56 -1.76
N TYR A 142 -4.72 -14.73 -1.22
CA TYR A 142 -3.40 -15.07 -0.71
C TYR A 142 -2.96 -16.45 -1.18
N GLU A 143 -1.67 -16.60 -1.39
CA GLU A 143 -1.00 -17.89 -1.56
C GLU A 143 -0.13 -18.20 -0.34
N VAL A 144 -0.33 -19.38 0.23
CA VAL A 144 0.45 -19.89 1.37
C VAL A 144 1.49 -20.87 0.85
N TYR A 145 2.72 -20.70 1.30
CA TYR A 145 3.85 -21.54 0.95
C TYR A 145 4.45 -22.20 2.18
N CYS A 146 4.89 -23.42 2.02
CA CYS A 146 5.62 -24.19 3.05
C CYS A 146 6.86 -24.82 2.47
N LYS A 147 7.95 -24.86 3.24
CA LYS A 147 9.06 -25.82 3.05
C LYS A 147 9.27 -26.62 4.32
N VAL A 148 9.72 -27.86 4.18
CA VAL A 148 10.02 -28.77 5.28
C VAL A 148 11.53 -29.03 5.31
N GLY A 149 12.17 -28.74 6.43
CA GLY A 149 13.63 -28.85 6.58
C GLY A 149 14.36 -28.02 5.52
N ASN A 150 15.33 -28.62 4.84
CA ASN A 150 16.13 -27.99 3.78
C ASN A 150 15.46 -28.05 2.38
N GLY A 151 14.21 -28.52 2.27
CA GLY A 151 13.51 -28.62 1.00
C GLY A 151 13.18 -27.25 0.38
N LYS A 152 12.61 -27.27 -0.83
CA LYS A 152 12.15 -26.07 -1.53
C LYS A 152 10.76 -25.65 -1.04
N TYR A 153 10.45 -24.34 -1.12
CA TYR A 153 9.09 -23.84 -0.88
C TYR A 153 8.13 -24.34 -1.95
N LYS A 154 7.01 -24.91 -1.50
CA LYS A 154 5.89 -25.31 -2.36
C LYS A 154 4.65 -24.55 -1.94
N LYS A 155 3.83 -24.16 -2.89
CA LYS A 155 2.52 -23.60 -2.62
C LYS A 155 1.63 -24.71 -2.05
N ILE A 156 0.99 -24.43 -0.90
CA ILE A 156 0.16 -25.41 -0.18
C ILE A 156 -1.32 -24.99 -0.13
N ALA A 157 -1.61 -23.72 -0.36
CA ALA A 157 -2.99 -23.23 -0.43
C ALA A 157 -3.11 -21.92 -1.21
N ASN A 158 -4.33 -21.73 -1.77
CA ASN A 158 -4.92 -20.43 -2.09
C ASN A 158 -6.04 -20.17 -1.09
N THR A 159 -6.18 -18.94 -0.58
CA THR A 159 -7.27 -18.57 0.34
C THR A 159 -7.69 -17.12 0.12
N LEU A 160 -8.98 -16.84 0.35
CA LEU A 160 -9.53 -15.49 0.34
C LEU A 160 -9.52 -14.86 1.74
N THR A 161 -9.32 -15.70 2.78
CA THR A 161 -9.22 -15.27 4.17
C THR A 161 -7.77 -15.03 4.57
N ASN A 162 -7.55 -14.30 5.64
CA ASN A 162 -6.24 -14.02 6.20
C ASN A 162 -5.79 -15.06 7.25
N SER A 163 -6.22 -16.31 7.05
CA SER A 163 -5.82 -17.44 7.89
C SER A 163 -5.74 -18.74 7.09
N TYR A 164 -4.94 -19.69 7.58
CA TYR A 164 -4.82 -21.02 7.02
C TYR A 164 -4.34 -22.02 8.08
N THR A 165 -4.93 -23.21 8.14
CA THR A 165 -4.50 -24.28 9.05
C THR A 165 -3.78 -25.38 8.29
N TYR A 166 -2.50 -25.54 8.59
CA TYR A 166 -1.68 -26.65 8.09
C TYR A 166 -1.71 -27.82 9.08
N LYS A 167 -2.10 -29.02 8.61
CA LYS A 167 -2.39 -30.20 9.47
C LYS A 167 -1.28 -31.26 9.50
N LYS A 168 -0.13 -31.00 8.89
CA LYS A 168 0.94 -32.01 8.68
C LYS A 168 2.29 -31.63 9.34
N LEU A 169 2.26 -30.97 10.53
CA LEU A 169 3.49 -30.70 11.25
C LEU A 169 4.21 -31.97 11.64
N SER A 170 5.52 -32.00 11.43
CA SER A 170 6.40 -33.09 11.78
C SER A 170 7.06 -32.85 13.14
N LYS A 171 7.20 -33.91 13.97
CA LYS A 171 8.04 -33.87 15.17
C LYS A 171 9.54 -33.82 14.85
N LYS A 172 9.95 -34.34 13.69
CA LYS A 172 11.37 -34.50 13.30
C LYS A 172 11.93 -33.34 12.48
N LYS A 173 11.09 -32.63 11.71
CA LYS A 173 11.52 -31.58 10.78
C LYS A 173 10.78 -30.27 11.01
N THR A 174 11.51 -29.16 10.97
CA THR A 174 10.94 -27.82 11.05
C THR A 174 10.25 -27.44 9.72
N CYS A 175 9.03 -26.92 9.83
CA CYS A 175 8.30 -26.33 8.71
C CYS A 175 8.49 -24.82 8.72
N TYR A 176 8.64 -24.24 7.54
CA TYR A 176 8.80 -22.81 7.32
C TYR A 176 7.67 -22.30 6.44
N PHE A 177 6.96 -21.28 6.88
CA PHE A 177 5.80 -20.75 6.20
C PHE A 177 6.01 -19.29 5.79
N LYS A 178 5.52 -18.93 4.62
CA LYS A 178 5.43 -17.55 4.14
C LYS A 178 4.19 -17.39 3.29
N VAL A 179 3.67 -16.17 3.23
CA VAL A 179 2.44 -15.82 2.53
C VAL A 179 2.70 -14.63 1.61
N ARG A 180 2.08 -14.63 0.44
CA ARG A 180 1.97 -13.47 -0.42
C ARG A 180 0.52 -13.24 -0.82
N SER A 181 0.16 -12.03 -1.14
CA SER A 181 -1.12 -11.69 -1.73
C SER A 181 -1.06 -11.71 -3.26
N TYR A 182 -2.21 -11.69 -3.88
CA TYR A 182 -2.36 -11.47 -5.31
C TYR A 182 -3.56 -10.57 -5.62
N VAL A 183 -3.48 -9.89 -6.74
CA VAL A 183 -4.62 -9.26 -7.44
C VAL A 183 -4.82 -9.96 -8.79
N ILE A 184 -6.03 -9.87 -9.33
CA ILE A 184 -6.35 -10.35 -10.67
C ILE A 184 -6.67 -9.13 -11.52
N ASN A 185 -5.84 -8.88 -12.52
CA ASN A 185 -6.01 -7.82 -13.51
C ASN A 185 -6.10 -8.47 -14.90
N ASN A 186 -7.19 -8.23 -15.61
CA ASN A 186 -7.44 -8.82 -16.95
C ASN A 186 -7.21 -10.35 -16.98
N GLY A 187 -7.67 -11.06 -15.95
CA GLY A 187 -7.51 -12.51 -15.83
C GLY A 187 -6.13 -13.00 -15.39
N VAL A 188 -5.13 -12.11 -15.29
CA VAL A 188 -3.76 -12.44 -14.89
C VAL A 188 -3.54 -12.15 -13.41
N LYS A 189 -2.90 -13.10 -12.71
CA LYS A 189 -2.48 -12.89 -11.32
C LYS A 189 -1.17 -12.11 -11.26
N GLU A 190 -1.20 -10.99 -10.56
CA GLU A 190 -0.02 -10.24 -10.15
C GLU A 190 0.19 -10.42 -8.64
N TYR A 191 1.42 -10.52 -8.17
CA TYR A 191 1.74 -10.92 -6.80
C TYR A 191 2.49 -9.84 -6.02
N SER A 192 2.24 -9.79 -4.71
CA SER A 192 3.07 -9.03 -3.78
C SER A 192 4.38 -9.78 -3.44
N GLY A 193 5.28 -9.10 -2.73
CA GLY A 193 6.33 -9.76 -1.99
C GLY A 193 5.79 -10.68 -0.88
N PHE A 194 6.63 -11.59 -0.38
CA PHE A 194 6.28 -12.49 0.72
C PHE A 194 6.38 -11.81 2.09
N THR A 195 5.61 -12.30 3.07
CA THR A 195 5.79 -12.00 4.50
C THR A 195 7.17 -12.44 5.00
N ALA A 196 7.55 -12.03 6.21
CA ALA A 196 8.55 -12.71 7.00
C ALA A 196 8.17 -14.19 7.18
N VAL A 197 9.17 -15.03 7.46
CA VAL A 197 8.98 -16.49 7.60
C VAL A 197 8.58 -16.83 9.03
N VAL A 198 7.54 -17.64 9.18
CA VAL A 198 7.20 -18.31 10.44
C VAL A 198 7.71 -19.74 10.44
N LYS A 199 8.37 -20.14 11.52
CA LYS A 199 8.90 -21.50 11.75
C LYS A 199 7.99 -22.23 12.71
N ALA A 200 7.75 -23.53 12.43
CA ALA A 200 6.95 -24.39 13.30
C ALA A 200 7.47 -25.84 13.28
N ARG A 201 7.38 -26.49 14.45
CA ARG A 201 7.66 -27.90 14.65
C ARG A 201 6.60 -28.46 15.61
N ALA A 202 6.13 -29.70 15.40
CA ALA A 202 5.16 -30.37 16.27
C ALA A 202 5.78 -30.83 17.58
#